data_3685870f6613dc8ccc4de7bc83e66053
#
_entry.id   3685870f6613dc8ccc4de7bc83e66053
#
_cell.length_a   1.000
_cell.length_b   1.000
_cell.length_c   1.000
_cell.angle_alpha   90.00
_cell.angle_beta   90.00
_cell.angle_gamma   90.00
#
_symmetry.space_group_name_H-M   'P 1'
#
loop_
_entity.id
_entity.type
_entity.pdbx_description
1 polymer ?
#
loop_
_entity_poly.entity_id
_entity_poly.type
_entity_poly.pdbx_seq_one_letter_code
_entity_poly.pdbx_strand_id
1 'polypeptide(L)'
;WDTYEQNSASYKEVYDQLDDADKETFVNMYGSMPDMDLITDEIKQLYEENGGNPNLDGAYSIPGRGHTVFGQVFEGMDVVDAIAAVETDENDKPLQDVIIEKAELQAYEG
;
A
#
# COMPACT_ATOMS: atom_id res chain seq x y z
N TRP A 1 6.69 8.08 8.95
CA TRP A 1 7.35 6.85 9.39
C TRP A 1 7.11 6.54 10.88
N ASP A 2 7.09 7.52 11.76
CA ASP A 2 6.87 7.30 13.22
C ASP A 2 5.60 6.50 13.53
N THR A 3 4.52 6.75 12.78
CA THR A 3 3.26 6.01 12.92
C THR A 3 3.42 4.56 12.47
N TYR A 4 4.15 4.30 11.40
CA TYR A 4 4.47 2.95 10.97
C TYR A 4 5.34 2.21 11.98
N GLU A 5 6.33 2.87 12.57
CA GLU A 5 7.19 2.27 13.59
C GLU A 5 6.40 1.83 14.82
N GLN A 6 5.51 2.69 15.32
CA GLN A 6 4.66 2.37 16.47
C GLN A 6 3.66 1.24 16.16
N ASN A 7 2.99 1.32 15.03
CA ASN A 7 1.99 0.33 14.63
C ASN A 7 2.64 -1.02 14.32
N SER A 8 3.79 -1.03 13.63
CA SER A 8 4.56 -2.22 13.33
C SER A 8 5.02 -2.94 14.59
N ALA A 9 5.55 -2.21 15.56
CA ALA A 9 5.98 -2.78 16.84
C ALA A 9 4.81 -3.44 17.58
N SER A 10 3.67 -2.75 17.68
CA SER A 10 2.47 -3.28 18.35
C SER A 10 1.88 -4.50 17.61
N TYR A 11 1.88 -4.47 16.29
CA TYR A 11 1.42 -5.58 15.46
C TYR A 11 2.31 -6.81 15.63
N LYS A 12 3.63 -6.62 15.59
CA LYS A 12 4.63 -7.67 15.73
C LYS A 12 4.55 -8.36 17.10
N GLU A 13 4.38 -7.57 18.15
CA GLU A 13 4.24 -8.08 19.51
C GLU A 13 3.09 -9.08 19.65
N VAL A 14 1.94 -8.79 19.04
CA VAL A 14 0.80 -9.71 19.04
C VAL A 14 1.02 -10.86 18.07
N TYR A 15 1.42 -10.58 16.86
CA TYR A 15 1.59 -11.55 15.78
C TYR A 15 2.57 -12.67 16.15
N ASP A 16 3.71 -12.34 16.75
CA ASP A 16 4.76 -13.29 17.09
C ASP A 16 4.36 -14.28 18.21
N GLN A 17 3.34 -13.93 19.01
CA GLN A 17 2.81 -14.78 20.07
C GLN A 17 1.75 -15.79 19.59
N LEU A 18 1.26 -15.64 18.37
CA LEU A 18 0.20 -16.48 17.83
C LEU A 18 0.76 -17.75 17.19
N ASP A 19 -0.01 -18.83 17.21
CA ASP A 19 0.26 -20.02 16.37
C ASP A 19 -0.10 -19.75 14.90
N ASP A 20 0.22 -20.69 13.99
CA ASP A 20 0.06 -20.46 12.54
C ASP A 20 -1.41 -20.26 12.14
N ALA A 21 -2.35 -20.97 12.78
CA ALA A 21 -3.77 -20.82 12.47
C ALA A 21 -4.33 -19.47 12.94
N ASP A 22 -3.91 -19.04 14.14
CA ASP A 22 -4.31 -17.75 14.69
C ASP A 22 -3.64 -16.58 13.96
N LYS A 23 -2.42 -16.76 13.47
CA LYS A 23 -1.74 -15.78 12.59
C LYS A 23 -2.52 -15.53 11.31
N GLU A 24 -3.02 -16.58 10.67
CA GLU A 24 -3.83 -16.42 9.47
C GLU A 24 -5.13 -15.65 9.75
N THR A 25 -5.81 -16.00 10.82
CA THR A 25 -7.02 -15.29 11.27
C THR A 25 -6.73 -13.83 11.59
N PHE A 26 -5.64 -13.56 12.29
CA PHE A 26 -5.21 -12.21 12.65
C PHE A 26 -4.94 -11.35 11.40
N VAL A 27 -4.22 -11.88 10.42
CA VAL A 27 -3.94 -11.18 9.15
C VAL A 27 -5.22 -10.92 8.36
N ASN A 28 -6.16 -11.87 8.36
CA ASN A 28 -7.45 -11.69 7.69
C ASN A 28 -8.32 -10.61 8.33
N MET A 29 -8.20 -10.42 9.65
CA MET A 29 -8.94 -9.38 10.39
C MET A 29 -8.29 -7.99 10.31
N TYR A 30 -6.99 -7.91 10.41
CA TYR A 30 -6.24 -6.65 10.60
C TYR A 30 -5.38 -6.27 9.40
N GLY A 31 -5.26 -7.13 8.41
CA GLY A 31 -4.39 -6.92 7.25
C GLY A 31 -2.91 -7.14 7.57
N SER A 32 -2.07 -6.72 6.65
CA SER A 32 -0.61 -6.72 6.81
C SER A 32 -0.11 -5.38 7.35
N MET A 33 1.09 -5.37 7.89
CA MET A 33 1.76 -4.18 8.41
C MET A 33 3.19 -4.12 7.88
N PRO A 34 3.75 -2.94 7.54
CA PRO A 34 5.17 -2.84 7.21
C PRO A 34 6.05 -3.38 8.33
N ASP A 35 7.01 -4.22 7.98
CA ASP A 35 8.05 -4.66 8.90
C ASP A 35 9.18 -3.64 8.90
N MET A 36 9.21 -2.79 9.90
CA MET A 36 10.17 -1.68 9.97
C MET A 36 11.62 -2.16 10.16
N ASP A 37 11.84 -3.41 10.57
CA ASP A 37 13.19 -3.98 10.63
C ASP A 37 13.77 -4.26 9.23
N LEU A 38 12.91 -4.36 8.21
CA LEU A 38 13.31 -4.56 6.82
C LEU A 38 13.44 -3.25 6.03
N ILE A 39 12.91 -2.15 6.56
CA ILE A 39 12.88 -0.85 5.87
C ILE A 39 14.05 0.00 6.36
N THR A 40 15.14 0.00 5.59
CA THR A 40 16.31 0.83 5.89
C THR A 40 16.07 2.31 5.57
N ASP A 41 16.98 3.18 5.98
CA ASP A 41 16.89 4.61 5.68
C ASP A 41 16.93 4.89 4.17
N GLU A 42 17.68 4.09 3.41
CA GLU A 42 17.72 4.19 1.94
C GLU A 42 16.35 3.83 1.32
N ILE A 43 15.67 2.82 1.86
CA ILE A 43 14.32 2.45 1.42
C ILE A 43 13.30 3.53 1.78
N LYS A 44 13.38 4.10 2.98
CA LYS A 44 12.56 5.25 3.39
C LYS A 44 12.71 6.41 2.42
N GLN A 45 13.95 6.74 2.06
CA GLN A 45 14.24 7.80 1.10
C GLN A 45 13.64 7.53 -0.29
N LEU A 46 13.70 6.28 -0.78
CA LEU A 46 13.07 5.91 -2.05
C LEU A 46 11.56 6.13 -2.05
N TYR A 47 10.87 5.80 -0.97
CA TYR A 47 9.44 6.09 -0.82
C TYR A 47 9.15 7.59 -0.75
N GLU A 48 9.97 8.36 -0.06
CA GLU A 48 9.81 9.81 0.06
C GLU A 48 10.01 10.53 -1.28
N GLU A 49 10.97 10.08 -2.08
CA GLU A 49 11.28 10.66 -3.39
C GLU A 49 10.29 10.25 -4.49
N ASN A 50 9.79 9.02 -4.44
CA ASN A 50 9.00 8.44 -5.54
C ASN A 50 7.53 8.20 -5.18
N GLY A 51 7.16 8.36 -3.92
CA GLY A 51 5.84 7.96 -3.43
C GLY A 51 5.72 6.45 -3.29
N GLY A 52 4.52 5.99 -3.02
CA GLY A 52 4.20 4.60 -2.81
C GLY A 52 3.58 4.34 -1.44
N ASN A 53 3.21 3.10 -1.20
CA ASN A 53 2.56 2.71 0.04
C ASN A 53 3.23 1.44 0.61
N PRO A 54 4.07 1.57 1.64
CA PRO A 54 4.77 0.44 2.24
C PRO A 54 3.84 -0.64 2.80
N ASN A 55 2.61 -0.29 3.20
CA ASN A 55 1.60 -1.25 3.64
C ASN A 55 1.23 -2.27 2.57
N LEU A 56 1.35 -1.91 1.31
CA LEU A 56 0.95 -2.74 0.19
C LEU A 56 2.12 -3.53 -0.39
N ASP A 57 3.35 -3.18 -0.02
CA ASP A 57 4.55 -3.81 -0.55
C ASP A 57 4.89 -5.09 0.21
N GLY A 58 4.70 -6.23 -0.44
CA GLY A 58 4.93 -7.53 0.15
C GLY A 58 6.36 -7.83 0.54
N ALA A 59 7.33 -7.14 -0.07
CA ALA A 59 8.75 -7.28 0.27
C ALA A 59 9.06 -6.81 1.69
N TYR A 60 8.27 -5.88 2.21
CA TYR A 60 8.48 -5.24 3.51
C TYR A 60 7.33 -5.46 4.49
N SER A 61 6.42 -6.39 4.25
CA SER A 61 5.25 -6.59 5.11
C SER A 61 5.39 -7.74 6.09
N ILE A 62 4.77 -7.61 7.25
CA ILE A 62 4.48 -8.70 8.16
C ILE A 62 3.09 -9.24 7.78
N PRO A 63 2.93 -10.47 7.43
CA PRO A 63 3.81 -11.65 7.37
C PRO A 63 4.44 -11.94 6.00
N GLY A 64 4.86 -10.97 5.25
CA GLY A 64 5.34 -11.14 3.88
C GLY A 64 4.21 -11.26 2.85
N ARG A 65 3.04 -10.77 3.17
CA ARG A 65 1.86 -10.69 2.31
C ARG A 65 1.63 -9.25 1.91
N GLY A 66 2.03 -8.90 0.73
CA GLY A 66 1.66 -7.63 0.12
C GLY A 66 0.83 -7.85 -1.14
N HIS A 67 0.51 -6.78 -1.80
CA HIS A 67 -0.12 -6.81 -3.10
C HIS A 67 0.94 -6.91 -4.19
N THR A 68 0.60 -7.56 -5.29
CA THR A 68 1.49 -7.62 -6.45
C THR A 68 1.53 -6.26 -7.14
N VAL A 69 2.71 -5.67 -7.25
CA VAL A 69 2.96 -4.49 -8.07
C VAL A 69 3.11 -4.95 -9.52
N PHE A 70 2.22 -4.52 -10.39
CA PHE A 70 2.17 -4.96 -11.79
C PHE A 70 2.24 -3.82 -12.80
N GLY A 71 2.28 -2.59 -12.37
CA GLY A 71 2.34 -1.43 -13.23
C GLY A 71 2.85 -0.20 -12.53
N GLN A 72 3.25 0.79 -13.31
CA GLN A 72 3.71 2.07 -12.83
C GLN A 72 3.15 3.18 -13.71
N VAL A 73 2.66 4.24 -13.08
CA VAL A 73 2.27 5.47 -13.77
C VAL A 73 3.53 6.26 -14.12
N PHE A 74 3.76 6.53 -15.38
CA PHE A 74 4.90 7.33 -15.84
C PHE A 74 4.50 8.68 -16.46
N GLU A 75 3.21 8.88 -16.73
CA GLU A 75 2.66 10.12 -17.28
C GLU A 75 1.23 10.33 -16.75
N GLY A 76 0.85 11.56 -16.47
CA GLY A 76 -0.49 11.90 -16.01
C GLY A 76 -0.75 11.69 -14.52
N MET A 77 0.27 11.75 -13.68
CA MET A 77 0.13 11.60 -12.22
C MET A 77 -0.78 12.67 -11.61
N ASP A 78 -0.82 13.87 -12.19
CA ASP A 78 -1.73 14.96 -11.83
C ASP A 78 -3.22 14.55 -12.01
N VAL A 79 -3.54 13.75 -13.01
CA VAL A 79 -4.89 13.19 -13.21
C VAL A 79 -5.22 12.16 -12.13
N VAL A 80 -4.28 11.30 -11.76
CA VAL A 80 -4.44 10.34 -10.66
C VAL A 80 -4.72 11.07 -9.35
N ASP A 81 -3.97 12.12 -9.05
CA ASP A 81 -4.15 12.95 -7.86
C ASP A 81 -5.50 13.65 -7.85
N ALA A 82 -5.95 14.15 -9.00
CA ALA A 82 -7.26 14.77 -9.15
C ALA A 82 -8.40 13.77 -8.90
N ILE A 83 -8.27 12.54 -9.38
CA ILE A 83 -9.24 11.46 -9.11
C ILE A 83 -9.25 11.10 -7.63
N ALA A 84 -8.09 11.00 -7.00
CA ALA A 84 -7.97 10.71 -5.58
C ALA A 84 -8.57 11.80 -4.68
N ALA A 85 -8.65 13.03 -5.17
CA ALA A 85 -9.14 14.20 -4.43
C ALA A 85 -10.66 14.48 -4.60
N VAL A 86 -11.39 13.68 -5.38
CA VAL A 86 -12.83 13.89 -5.57
C VAL A 86 -13.61 13.64 -4.27
N GLU A 87 -14.75 14.32 -4.14
CA GLU A 87 -15.65 14.11 -3.00
C GLU A 87 -16.22 12.69 -3.02
N THR A 88 -16.23 12.06 -1.86
CA THR A 88 -16.71 10.69 -1.67
C THR A 88 -17.80 10.63 -0.59
N ASP A 89 -18.54 9.53 -0.58
CA ASP A 89 -19.45 9.20 0.53
C ASP A 89 -18.70 8.56 1.71
N GLU A 90 -19.44 8.13 2.72
CA GLU A 90 -18.87 7.48 3.93
C GLU A 90 -18.17 6.14 3.66
N ASN A 91 -18.34 5.54 2.48
CA ASN A 91 -17.69 4.31 2.04
C ASN A 91 -16.56 4.57 1.04
N ASP A 92 -16.06 5.80 0.95
CA ASP A 92 -15.03 6.24 0.00
C ASP A 92 -15.42 6.09 -1.48
N LYS A 93 -16.74 5.99 -1.76
CA LYS A 93 -17.24 5.97 -3.13
C LYS A 93 -17.41 7.40 -3.64
N PRO A 94 -16.88 7.76 -4.82
CA PRO A 94 -17.10 9.07 -5.40
C PRO A 94 -18.59 9.43 -5.53
N LEU A 95 -18.95 10.65 -5.17
CA LEU A 95 -20.34 11.15 -5.28
C LEU A 95 -20.79 11.29 -6.73
N GLN A 96 -19.83 11.54 -7.64
CA GLN A 96 -20.03 11.55 -9.07
C GLN A 96 -19.18 10.46 -9.68
N ASP A 97 -19.72 9.75 -10.65
CA ASP A 97 -19.00 8.67 -11.33
C ASP A 97 -17.72 9.18 -12.01
N VAL A 98 -16.61 8.48 -11.76
CA VAL A 98 -15.37 8.65 -12.50
C VAL A 98 -15.34 7.56 -13.57
N ILE A 99 -15.43 7.96 -14.84
CA ILE A 99 -15.64 7.05 -15.96
C ILE A 99 -14.36 6.92 -16.78
N ILE A 100 -13.95 5.68 -17.07
CA ILE A 100 -12.91 5.40 -18.06
C ILE A 100 -13.58 5.38 -19.45
N GLU A 101 -13.34 6.41 -20.23
CA GLU A 101 -13.93 6.52 -21.58
C GLU A 101 -13.23 5.64 -22.59
N LYS A 102 -11.91 5.43 -22.43
CA LYS A 102 -11.07 4.69 -23.35
C LYS A 102 -9.86 4.09 -22.66
N ALA A 103 -9.52 2.86 -22.99
CA ALA A 103 -8.29 2.20 -22.61
C ALA A 103 -7.63 1.57 -23.85
N GLU A 104 -6.36 1.84 -24.06
CA GLU A 104 -5.58 1.35 -25.20
C GLU A 104 -4.25 0.75 -24.73
N LEU A 105 -3.83 -0.30 -25.42
CA LEU A 105 -2.48 -0.82 -25.31
C LEU A 105 -1.55 -0.07 -26.27
N GLN A 106 -0.45 0.42 -25.75
CA GLN A 106 0.60 1.07 -26.54
C GLN A 106 1.96 0.51 -26.14
N ALA A 107 2.91 0.51 -27.08
CA ALA A 107 4.28 0.16 -26.77
C ALA A 107 4.91 1.27 -25.91
N TYR A 108 5.54 0.86 -24.79
CA TYR A 108 6.32 1.78 -23.97
C TYR A 108 7.75 1.88 -24.52
N GLU A 109 8.17 3.07 -24.86
CA GLU A 109 9.48 3.34 -25.47
C GLU A 109 10.49 3.98 -24.50
N GLY A 110 10.19 3.96 -23.21
CA GLY A 110 11.06 4.46 -22.16
C GLY A 110 10.87 5.92 -21.83
#